data_1852ed9d96b23b234b6c4d44c376c355
#
_entry.id   1852ed9d96b23b234b6c4d44c376c355
#
_cell.length_a   1.000
_cell.length_b   1.000
_cell.length_c   1.000
_cell.angle_alpha   90.00
_cell.angle_beta   90.00
_cell.angle_gamma   90.00
#
_symmetry.space_group_name_H-M   'P 1'
#
loop_
_entity.id
_entity.type
_entity.pdbx_description
1 polymer ?
#
loop_
_entity_poly.entity_id
_entity_poly.type
_entity_poly.pdbx_seq_one_letter_code
_entity_poly.pdbx_strand_id
1 'polypeptide(L)'
;MTDVTPFLTRVVLKNYKSIAASGVDLRPLTFLVGPNGSGKSNFLDALRFTSDSLRSSLDNALRDRGGIAEVRRRSGGHPTHFGIRLEFQLPSSVGHYAFRIGARPQGGYEVQTEECAIRGPESARFLVTAGEVREFELGGKRNGIVPPAASKDRLYLVNVSGAPDFRPVYDALSRMGFYSLNPDRIRDFQAPDSGELLVRDGSNLTSVLRQLAKRDKARKRRIEEYLSSIVPGVSGVDVKDVPPKATLEFRQEVAGSSDPWRFFAGNMSDGTLRALGILVALFQSQGSAIPSVPLVGIEEPEVALHPAAVFALLDALREASESTQVIVTTHSPDLLDQADMNRELLLAVYAEKGATQIAQVDEASREAVGKGLYTPGELLRLDQLRPDIKLFGAGTKLPLLDGAGL
;
A
#
# COMPACT_ATOMS: atom_id res chain seq x y z
N MET A 1 -10.89 20.56 -10.91
CA MET A 1 -10.28 19.50 -10.09
C MET A 1 -8.97 19.16 -10.76
N THR A 2 -7.85 19.41 -10.12
CA THR A 2 -6.54 18.99 -10.62
C THR A 2 -6.52 17.46 -10.61
N ASP A 3 -6.33 16.84 -11.77
CA ASP A 3 -6.16 15.38 -11.88
C ASP A 3 -4.89 15.00 -11.11
N VAL A 4 -5.07 14.50 -9.87
CA VAL A 4 -3.96 13.99 -9.06
C VAL A 4 -3.49 12.71 -9.72
N THR A 5 -2.25 12.73 -10.20
CA THR A 5 -1.68 11.53 -10.82
C THR A 5 -1.20 10.56 -9.75
N PRO A 6 -1.59 9.28 -9.80
CA PRO A 6 -1.13 8.29 -8.82
C PRO A 6 0.37 8.05 -8.94
N PHE A 7 1.04 7.77 -7.82
CA PHE A 7 2.45 7.39 -7.82
C PHE A 7 2.67 6.09 -8.60
N LEU A 8 1.98 5.00 -8.25
CA LEU A 8 1.93 3.78 -9.05
C LEU A 8 0.77 3.87 -10.03
N THR A 9 1.08 3.85 -11.33
CA THR A 9 0.08 3.89 -12.41
C THR A 9 -0.39 2.51 -12.81
N ARG A 10 0.49 1.50 -12.74
CA ARG A 10 0.19 0.10 -13.07
C ARG A 10 1.02 -0.88 -12.25
N VAL A 11 0.42 -2.02 -11.93
CA VAL A 11 1.07 -3.15 -11.26
C VAL A 11 0.89 -4.40 -12.10
N VAL A 12 2.00 -5.10 -12.39
CA VAL A 12 2.00 -6.42 -13.05
C VAL A 12 2.62 -7.44 -12.11
N LEU A 13 1.88 -8.51 -11.85
CA LEU A 13 2.30 -9.61 -10.97
C LEU A 13 2.31 -10.92 -11.77
N LYS A 14 3.34 -11.73 -11.55
CA LYS A 14 3.46 -13.09 -12.12
C LYS A 14 3.84 -14.07 -11.02
N ASN A 15 3.06 -15.13 -10.88
CA ASN A 15 3.29 -16.23 -9.94
C ASN A 15 3.50 -15.80 -8.46
N TYR A 16 2.78 -14.77 -8.01
CA TYR A 16 2.87 -14.29 -6.62
C TYR A 16 1.71 -14.85 -5.80
N LYS A 17 2.00 -15.70 -4.80
CA LYS A 17 1.01 -16.37 -3.93
C LYS A 17 -0.15 -16.96 -4.74
N SER A 18 -1.39 -16.51 -4.54
CA SER A 18 -2.56 -16.98 -5.30
C SER A 18 -2.68 -16.36 -6.71
N ILE A 19 -1.88 -15.34 -7.03
CA ILE A 19 -1.95 -14.60 -8.29
C ILE A 19 -1.05 -15.27 -9.33
N ALA A 20 -1.64 -15.91 -10.34
CA ALA A 20 -0.89 -16.52 -11.44
C ALA A 20 -0.30 -15.45 -12.37
N ALA A 21 -1.15 -14.56 -12.83
CA ALA A 21 -0.80 -13.38 -13.60
C ALA A 21 -1.89 -12.33 -13.40
N SER A 22 -1.48 -11.08 -13.26
CA SER A 22 -2.37 -9.93 -13.16
C SER A 22 -1.65 -8.70 -13.68
N GLY A 23 -2.37 -7.79 -14.31
CA GLY A 23 -1.89 -6.47 -14.66
C GLY A 23 -3.05 -5.50 -14.55
N VAL A 24 -2.95 -4.55 -13.65
CA VAL A 24 -4.03 -3.60 -13.35
C VAL A 24 -3.48 -2.17 -13.27
N ASP A 25 -4.26 -1.25 -13.80
CA ASP A 25 -4.04 0.18 -13.62
C ASP A 25 -4.56 0.61 -12.25
N LEU A 26 -3.94 1.64 -11.68
CA LEU A 26 -4.30 2.20 -10.39
C LEU A 26 -4.68 3.68 -10.52
N ARG A 27 -5.49 4.17 -9.58
CA ARG A 27 -5.87 5.58 -9.42
C ARG A 27 -5.42 6.11 -8.05
N PRO A 28 -5.54 7.42 -7.79
CA PRO A 28 -5.22 8.00 -6.49
C PRO A 28 -5.93 7.31 -5.33
N LEU A 29 -7.22 6.95 -5.49
CA LEU A 29 -7.96 6.09 -4.57
C LEU A 29 -8.44 4.84 -5.31
N THR A 30 -8.00 3.68 -4.83
CA THR A 30 -8.31 2.37 -5.42
C THR A 30 -8.82 1.42 -4.35
N PHE A 31 -9.97 0.81 -4.57
CA PHE A 31 -10.55 -0.23 -3.73
C PHE A 31 -10.35 -1.60 -4.37
N LEU A 32 -9.79 -2.54 -3.62
CA LEU A 32 -9.74 -3.97 -3.94
C LEU A 32 -10.92 -4.63 -3.23
N VAL A 33 -11.90 -5.07 -3.99
CA VAL A 33 -13.18 -5.53 -3.49
C VAL A 33 -13.42 -6.99 -3.81
N GLY A 34 -13.94 -7.76 -2.87
CA GLY A 34 -14.28 -9.17 -3.08
C GLY A 34 -14.40 -9.95 -1.79
N PRO A 35 -14.85 -11.21 -1.84
CA PRO A 35 -15.04 -12.05 -0.68
C PRO A 35 -13.70 -12.34 0.05
N ASN A 36 -13.81 -12.83 1.28
CA ASN A 36 -12.65 -13.29 2.04
C ASN A 36 -11.93 -14.43 1.29
N GLY A 37 -10.60 -14.42 1.33
CA GLY A 37 -9.79 -15.43 0.63
C GLY A 37 -9.66 -15.21 -0.88
N SER A 38 -10.24 -14.15 -1.47
CA SER A 38 -10.15 -13.88 -2.92
C SER A 38 -8.75 -13.48 -3.39
N GLY A 39 -7.86 -13.03 -2.48
CA GLY A 39 -6.49 -12.63 -2.80
C GLY A 39 -6.23 -11.13 -2.73
N LYS A 40 -7.13 -10.31 -2.19
CA LYS A 40 -6.96 -8.87 -1.95
C LYS A 40 -5.67 -8.56 -1.21
N SER A 41 -5.46 -9.22 -0.06
CA SER A 41 -4.25 -9.05 0.76
C SER A 41 -2.98 -9.54 0.04
N ASN A 42 -3.08 -10.51 -0.88
CA ASN A 42 -1.93 -10.96 -1.67
C ASN A 42 -1.45 -9.89 -2.66
N PHE A 43 -2.37 -9.09 -3.20
CA PHE A 43 -2.00 -7.96 -4.04
C PHE A 43 -1.28 -6.87 -3.23
N LEU A 44 -1.83 -6.45 -2.09
CA LEU A 44 -1.15 -5.48 -1.21
C LEU A 44 0.19 -6.03 -0.70
N ASP A 45 0.26 -7.32 -0.38
CA ASP A 45 1.50 -7.94 0.08
C ASP A 45 2.60 -7.95 -1.00
N ALA A 46 2.26 -8.02 -2.29
CA ALA A 46 3.24 -7.91 -3.37
C ALA A 46 3.88 -6.50 -3.41
N LEU A 47 3.10 -5.46 -3.21
CA LEU A 47 3.61 -4.09 -3.11
C LEU A 47 4.46 -3.91 -1.85
N ARG A 48 3.97 -4.41 -0.71
CA ARG A 48 4.70 -4.39 0.56
C ARG A 48 6.01 -5.18 0.46
N PHE A 49 6.01 -6.35 -0.20
CA PHE A 49 7.21 -7.13 -0.44
C PHE A 49 8.29 -6.31 -1.14
N THR A 50 7.92 -5.53 -2.16
CA THR A 50 8.86 -4.63 -2.84
C THR A 50 9.44 -3.59 -1.88
N SER A 51 8.59 -2.90 -1.11
CA SER A 51 9.04 -1.91 -0.12
C SER A 51 9.95 -2.53 0.94
N ASP A 52 9.57 -3.68 1.52
CA ASP A 52 10.35 -4.39 2.54
C ASP A 52 11.72 -4.84 1.99
N SER A 53 11.76 -5.36 0.74
CA SER A 53 12.99 -5.82 0.09
C SER A 53 13.99 -4.69 -0.18
N LEU A 54 13.50 -3.48 -0.43
CA LEU A 54 14.32 -2.29 -0.65
C LEU A 54 14.77 -1.66 0.68
N ARG A 55 13.88 -1.61 1.68
CA ARG A 55 14.13 -0.92 2.96
C ARG A 55 14.98 -1.73 3.93
N SER A 56 14.77 -3.03 4.00
CA SER A 56 15.53 -3.94 4.87
C SER A 56 16.51 -4.81 4.08
N SER A 57 16.04 -5.92 3.55
CA SER A 57 16.75 -6.77 2.60
C SER A 57 15.79 -7.76 1.94
N LEU A 58 16.17 -8.27 0.77
CA LEU A 58 15.41 -9.32 0.09
C LEU A 58 15.28 -10.59 0.95
N ASP A 59 16.34 -10.95 1.69
CA ASP A 59 16.34 -12.09 2.59
C ASP A 59 15.33 -11.96 3.73
N ASN A 60 15.31 -10.79 4.39
CA ASN A 60 14.34 -10.50 5.44
C ASN A 60 12.91 -10.50 4.88
N ALA A 61 12.68 -9.85 3.74
CA ALA A 61 11.35 -9.79 3.13
C ALA A 61 10.80 -11.18 2.76
N LEU A 62 11.66 -12.09 2.31
CA LEU A 62 11.30 -13.50 2.07
C LEU A 62 11.08 -14.27 3.37
N ARG A 63 11.99 -14.13 4.35
CA ARG A 63 11.94 -14.82 5.65
C ARG A 63 10.67 -14.48 6.43
N ASP A 64 10.28 -13.22 6.47
CA ASP A 64 9.06 -12.76 7.14
C ASP A 64 7.78 -13.36 6.54
N ARG A 65 7.88 -13.89 5.30
CA ARG A 65 6.78 -14.56 4.59
C ARG A 65 6.91 -16.08 4.54
N GLY A 66 7.86 -16.68 5.29
CA GLY A 66 8.11 -18.12 5.33
C GLY A 66 9.00 -18.64 4.19
N GLY A 67 9.72 -17.74 3.50
CA GLY A 67 10.65 -18.07 2.42
C GLY A 67 10.03 -18.05 1.03
N ILE A 68 10.88 -18.25 0.01
CA ILE A 68 10.46 -18.17 -1.41
C ILE A 68 9.35 -19.17 -1.77
N ALA A 69 9.31 -20.33 -1.10
CA ALA A 69 8.30 -21.36 -1.34
C ALA A 69 6.87 -20.90 -0.98
N GLU A 70 6.73 -19.96 -0.02
CA GLU A 70 5.44 -19.39 0.39
C GLU A 70 5.07 -18.13 -0.42
N VAL A 71 6.06 -17.46 -0.99
CA VAL A 71 5.84 -16.25 -1.80
C VAL A 71 5.49 -16.61 -3.25
N ARG A 72 6.21 -17.58 -3.85
CA ARG A 72 5.88 -18.04 -5.19
C ARG A 72 4.58 -18.83 -5.23
N ARG A 73 3.89 -18.77 -6.36
CA ARG A 73 2.64 -19.50 -6.54
C ARG A 73 2.85 -21.02 -6.42
N ARG A 74 1.95 -21.66 -5.68
CA ARG A 74 1.82 -23.12 -5.62
C ARG A 74 0.71 -23.54 -6.59
N SER A 75 1.06 -24.22 -7.67
CA SER A 75 0.11 -24.73 -8.66
C SER A 75 0.68 -25.97 -9.37
N GLY A 76 -0.16 -26.67 -10.12
CA GLY A 76 0.24 -27.87 -10.88
C GLY A 76 1.38 -27.64 -11.89
N GLY A 77 1.60 -26.41 -12.35
CA GLY A 77 2.73 -26.04 -13.20
C GLY A 77 4.06 -25.81 -12.46
N HIS A 78 4.05 -25.92 -11.13
CA HIS A 78 5.23 -25.77 -10.24
C HIS A 78 6.15 -24.58 -10.61
N PRO A 79 5.63 -23.34 -10.74
CA PRO A 79 6.48 -22.21 -11.11
C PRO A 79 7.61 -22.05 -10.09
N THR A 80 8.85 -21.97 -10.58
CA THR A 80 10.04 -21.84 -9.74
C THR A 80 10.37 -20.39 -9.40
N HIS A 81 9.68 -19.43 -10.01
CA HIS A 81 9.92 -18.00 -9.87
C HIS A 81 8.62 -17.21 -9.72
N PHE A 82 8.76 -15.99 -9.23
CA PHE A 82 7.72 -14.96 -9.27
C PHE A 82 8.32 -13.64 -9.75
N GLY A 83 7.47 -12.72 -10.17
CA GLY A 83 7.93 -11.40 -10.61
C GLY A 83 6.91 -10.31 -10.32
N ILE A 84 7.45 -9.11 -10.13
CA ILE A 84 6.68 -7.88 -9.85
C ILE A 84 7.21 -6.79 -10.78
N ARG A 85 6.29 -6.07 -11.46
CA ARG A 85 6.57 -4.83 -12.19
C ARG A 85 5.68 -3.73 -11.66
N LEU A 86 6.26 -2.60 -11.34
CA LEU A 86 5.60 -1.38 -10.89
C LEU A 86 5.89 -0.27 -11.89
N GLU A 87 4.86 0.22 -12.57
CA GLU A 87 4.96 1.42 -13.39
C GLU A 87 4.61 2.63 -12.52
N PHE A 88 5.44 3.67 -12.58
CA PHE A 88 5.32 4.80 -11.65
C PHE A 88 5.39 6.14 -12.38
N GLN A 89 4.83 7.14 -11.72
CA GLN A 89 4.96 8.54 -12.07
C GLN A 89 5.48 9.31 -10.85
N LEU A 90 6.60 9.99 -11.04
CA LEU A 90 7.20 10.97 -10.12
C LEU A 90 6.96 12.39 -10.67
N PRO A 91 7.16 13.45 -9.88
CA PRO A 91 6.86 14.82 -10.30
C PRO A 91 7.52 15.25 -11.62
N SER A 92 8.71 14.73 -11.93
CA SER A 92 9.46 15.10 -13.15
C SER A 92 9.77 13.93 -14.07
N SER A 93 9.35 12.71 -13.74
CA SER A 93 9.72 11.52 -14.50
C SER A 93 8.66 10.43 -14.41
N VAL A 94 8.63 9.57 -15.43
CA VAL A 94 7.83 8.35 -15.49
C VAL A 94 8.76 7.17 -15.70
N GLY A 95 8.35 5.99 -15.27
CA GLY A 95 9.18 4.82 -15.49
C GLY A 95 8.57 3.55 -14.95
N HIS A 96 9.41 2.53 -14.88
CA HIS A 96 9.03 1.28 -14.24
C HIS A 96 10.22 0.68 -13.48
N TYR A 97 9.88 -0.12 -12.50
CA TYR A 97 10.80 -0.98 -11.76
C TYR A 97 10.25 -2.39 -11.77
N ALA A 98 11.06 -3.36 -12.17
CA ALA A 98 10.63 -4.74 -12.27
C ALA A 98 11.73 -5.71 -11.84
N PHE A 99 11.33 -6.85 -11.27
CA PHE A 99 12.25 -7.93 -10.94
C PHE A 99 11.59 -9.30 -11.02
N ARG A 100 12.44 -10.31 -11.25
CA ARG A 100 12.10 -11.74 -11.19
C ARG A 100 13.02 -12.43 -10.19
N ILE A 101 12.41 -13.14 -9.24
CA ILE A 101 13.13 -13.92 -8.20
C ILE A 101 12.78 -15.38 -8.38
N GLY A 102 13.79 -16.24 -8.41
CA GLY A 102 13.65 -17.68 -8.56
C GLY A 102 14.17 -18.47 -7.38
N ALA A 103 13.61 -19.66 -7.17
CA ALA A 103 14.11 -20.63 -6.23
C ALA A 103 15.32 -21.37 -6.84
N ARG A 104 16.37 -21.59 -6.05
CA ARG A 104 17.52 -22.39 -6.45
C ARG A 104 17.25 -23.88 -6.23
N PRO A 105 17.76 -24.77 -7.09
CA PRO A 105 17.59 -26.22 -6.92
C PRO A 105 18.14 -26.76 -5.58
N GLN A 106 19.19 -26.14 -5.07
CA GLN A 106 19.87 -26.52 -3.81
C GLN A 106 19.30 -25.79 -2.58
N GLY A 107 18.14 -25.12 -2.73
CA GLY A 107 17.53 -24.29 -1.69
C GLY A 107 17.94 -22.81 -1.76
N GLY A 108 17.14 -21.97 -1.11
CA GLY A 108 17.31 -20.52 -1.17
C GLY A 108 16.73 -19.91 -2.45
N TYR A 109 17.15 -18.70 -2.75
CA TYR A 109 16.62 -17.89 -3.86
C TYR A 109 17.75 -17.20 -4.63
N GLU A 110 17.40 -16.65 -5.78
CA GLU A 110 18.25 -15.72 -6.54
C GLU A 110 17.42 -14.69 -7.29
N VAL A 111 17.97 -13.50 -7.43
CA VAL A 111 17.46 -12.47 -8.35
C VAL A 111 17.88 -12.89 -9.76
N GLN A 112 16.92 -13.34 -10.56
CA GLN A 112 17.18 -13.78 -11.94
C GLN A 112 17.34 -12.61 -12.87
N THR A 113 16.46 -11.61 -12.73
CA THR A 113 16.50 -10.38 -13.53
C THR A 113 15.95 -9.23 -12.71
N GLU A 114 16.54 -8.05 -12.87
CA GLU A 114 16.04 -6.80 -12.30
C GLU A 114 16.28 -5.67 -13.28
N GLU A 115 15.28 -4.82 -13.48
CA GLU A 115 15.38 -3.65 -14.35
C GLU A 115 14.71 -2.44 -13.72
N CYS A 116 15.26 -1.28 -14.01
CA CYS A 116 14.64 0.01 -13.76
C CYS A 116 14.86 0.89 -14.99
N ALA A 117 13.80 1.53 -15.46
CA ALA A 117 13.90 2.53 -16.51
C ALA A 117 13.14 3.79 -16.10
N ILE A 118 13.81 4.92 -16.15
CA ILE A 118 13.32 6.24 -15.80
C ILE A 118 13.38 7.09 -17.05
N ARG A 119 12.30 7.74 -17.43
CA ARG A 119 12.17 8.67 -18.55
C ARG A 119 11.79 10.04 -18.01
N GLY A 120 12.54 11.05 -18.41
CA GLY A 120 12.36 12.42 -17.98
C GLY A 120 13.58 13.27 -18.39
N PRO A 121 13.76 14.46 -17.80
CA PRO A 121 14.93 15.31 -18.06
C PRO A 121 16.27 14.60 -17.82
N GLU A 122 16.31 13.75 -16.82
CA GLU A 122 17.45 12.91 -16.45
C GLU A 122 17.02 11.45 -16.59
N SER A 123 17.12 10.91 -17.82
CA SER A 123 16.78 9.51 -18.07
C SER A 123 17.87 8.59 -17.53
N ALA A 124 17.46 7.52 -16.85
CA ALA A 124 18.38 6.52 -16.30
C ALA A 124 17.81 5.12 -16.52
N ARG A 125 18.68 4.16 -16.70
CA ARG A 125 18.29 2.76 -16.88
C ARG A 125 19.34 1.81 -16.35
N PHE A 126 18.89 0.70 -15.78
CA PHE A 126 19.73 -0.49 -15.62
C PHE A 126 18.95 -1.77 -15.96
N LEU A 127 19.72 -2.78 -16.39
CA LEU A 127 19.28 -4.17 -16.53
C LEU A 127 20.34 -5.08 -15.93
N VAL A 128 19.93 -5.88 -14.95
CA VAL A 128 20.76 -6.92 -14.33
C VAL A 128 20.16 -8.28 -14.64
N THR A 129 20.97 -9.22 -15.08
CA THR A 129 20.56 -10.60 -15.35
C THR A 129 21.58 -11.56 -14.74
N ALA A 130 21.09 -12.51 -13.94
CA ALA A 130 21.90 -13.52 -13.27
C ALA A 130 23.10 -12.96 -12.46
N GLY A 131 22.90 -11.79 -11.84
CA GLY A 131 23.93 -11.12 -11.04
C GLY A 131 24.97 -10.33 -11.83
N GLU A 132 24.75 -10.13 -13.14
CA GLU A 132 25.62 -9.33 -14.02
C GLU A 132 24.86 -8.12 -14.56
N VAL A 133 25.49 -6.95 -14.52
CA VAL A 133 24.95 -5.72 -15.11
C VAL A 133 25.09 -5.82 -16.63
N ARG A 134 23.96 -5.84 -17.32
CA ARG A 134 23.88 -5.90 -18.80
C ARG A 134 23.77 -4.53 -19.43
N GLU A 135 23.02 -3.64 -18.78
CA GLU A 135 22.83 -2.25 -19.21
C GLU A 135 22.95 -1.34 -18.00
N PHE A 136 23.56 -0.18 -18.20
CA PHE A 136 23.63 0.87 -17.20
C PHE A 136 23.75 2.24 -17.86
N GLU A 137 22.83 3.14 -17.58
CA GLU A 137 22.79 4.51 -18.11
C GLU A 137 22.45 5.49 -17.00
N LEU A 138 23.13 6.62 -16.95
CA LEU A 138 22.84 7.78 -16.11
C LEU A 138 22.82 9.05 -16.96
N GLY A 139 21.82 9.92 -16.78
CA GLY A 139 21.66 11.16 -17.55
C GLY A 139 21.63 10.94 -19.06
N GLY A 140 21.09 9.80 -19.53
CA GLY A 140 21.06 9.40 -20.93
C GLY A 140 22.40 8.98 -21.54
N LYS A 141 23.46 8.82 -20.72
CA LYS A 141 24.81 8.42 -21.17
C LYS A 141 25.13 6.98 -20.79
N ARG A 142 25.57 6.19 -21.78
CA ARG A 142 26.00 4.78 -21.58
C ARG A 142 27.50 4.62 -21.38
N ASN A 143 28.31 5.52 -21.90
CA ASN A 143 29.77 5.36 -21.98
C ASN A 143 30.49 6.09 -20.85
N GLY A 144 31.48 5.43 -20.26
CA GLY A 144 32.41 6.01 -19.27
C GLY A 144 31.95 5.89 -17.82
N ILE A 145 30.82 5.26 -17.54
CA ILE A 145 30.33 5.03 -16.18
C ILE A 145 30.55 3.57 -15.81
N VAL A 146 31.28 3.33 -14.71
CA VAL A 146 31.45 1.99 -14.13
C VAL A 146 30.27 1.73 -13.21
N PRO A 147 29.37 0.76 -13.52
CA PRO A 147 28.27 0.47 -12.65
C PRO A 147 28.75 -0.21 -11.36
N PRO A 148 28.07 -0.01 -10.22
CA PRO A 148 28.27 -0.83 -9.03
C PRO A 148 28.13 -2.32 -9.34
N ALA A 149 28.85 -3.18 -8.59
CA ALA A 149 28.71 -4.62 -8.77
C ALA A 149 27.31 -5.10 -8.41
N ALA A 150 26.74 -5.99 -9.22
CA ALA A 150 25.48 -6.66 -8.94
C ALA A 150 25.73 -7.94 -8.15
N SER A 151 24.68 -8.43 -7.46
CA SER A 151 24.69 -9.69 -6.72
C SER A 151 23.36 -10.43 -6.93
N LYS A 152 23.36 -11.75 -6.78
CA LYS A 152 22.15 -12.57 -6.94
C LYS A 152 21.27 -12.63 -5.69
N ASP A 153 21.76 -12.16 -4.55
CA ASP A 153 21.11 -12.25 -3.24
C ASP A 153 20.37 -10.99 -2.81
N ARG A 154 20.47 -9.89 -3.58
CA ARG A 154 19.85 -8.60 -3.26
C ARG A 154 19.41 -7.86 -4.51
N LEU A 155 18.46 -6.95 -4.33
CA LEU A 155 18.00 -6.08 -5.40
C LEU A 155 19.05 -5.01 -5.72
N TYR A 156 19.31 -4.80 -7.00
CA TYR A 156 20.35 -3.89 -7.49
C TYR A 156 19.99 -2.41 -7.31
N LEU A 157 18.69 -2.07 -7.29
CA LEU A 157 18.24 -0.71 -7.02
C LEU A 157 18.78 -0.18 -5.67
N VAL A 158 18.98 -1.07 -4.69
CA VAL A 158 19.64 -0.72 -3.41
C VAL A 158 21.07 -0.26 -3.63
N ASN A 159 21.83 -0.94 -4.50
CA ASN A 159 23.23 -0.63 -4.77
C ASN A 159 23.40 0.71 -5.52
N VAL A 160 22.44 1.06 -6.37
CA VAL A 160 22.47 2.31 -7.16
C VAL A 160 21.69 3.46 -6.53
N SER A 161 21.09 3.25 -5.35
CA SER A 161 20.28 4.27 -4.65
C SER A 161 21.09 5.51 -4.22
N GLY A 162 22.42 5.44 -4.25
CA GLY A 162 23.31 6.59 -4.05
C GLY A 162 23.40 7.52 -5.27
N ALA A 163 23.03 7.05 -6.47
CA ALA A 163 23.02 7.90 -7.66
C ALA A 163 21.77 8.79 -7.69
N PRO A 164 21.91 10.11 -7.98
CA PRO A 164 20.81 11.06 -7.98
C PRO A 164 19.63 10.63 -8.88
N ASP A 165 19.93 9.99 -10.01
CA ASP A 165 18.93 9.54 -10.98
C ASP A 165 18.00 8.45 -10.43
N PHE A 166 18.53 7.48 -9.65
CA PHE A 166 17.76 6.38 -9.08
C PHE A 166 17.23 6.66 -7.67
N ARG A 167 17.81 7.64 -6.98
CA ARG A 167 17.43 7.97 -5.60
C ARG A 167 15.94 8.26 -5.43
N PRO A 168 15.27 9.07 -6.29
CA PRO A 168 13.84 9.35 -6.14
C PRO A 168 12.96 8.09 -6.23
N VAL A 169 13.31 7.16 -7.13
CA VAL A 169 12.56 5.89 -7.28
C VAL A 169 12.77 5.00 -6.06
N TYR A 170 14.02 4.85 -5.61
CA TYR A 170 14.33 4.09 -4.40
C TYR A 170 13.59 4.65 -3.18
N ASP A 171 13.67 5.95 -2.95
CA ASP A 171 13.01 6.61 -1.83
C ASP A 171 11.48 6.43 -1.88
N ALA A 172 10.87 6.59 -3.05
CA ALA A 172 9.43 6.42 -3.20
C ALA A 172 8.99 4.97 -2.96
N LEU A 173 9.65 3.99 -3.59
CA LEU A 173 9.28 2.57 -3.45
C LEU A 173 9.55 2.03 -2.04
N SER A 174 10.66 2.42 -1.41
CA SER A 174 11.02 1.98 -0.06
C SER A 174 10.13 2.59 1.04
N ARG A 175 9.46 3.72 0.76
CA ARG A 175 8.59 4.43 1.71
C ARG A 175 7.10 4.18 1.53
N MET A 176 6.69 3.28 0.65
CA MET A 176 5.29 2.85 0.60
C MET A 176 4.88 2.27 1.95
N GLY A 177 3.76 2.75 2.52
CA GLY A 177 3.24 2.35 3.82
C GLY A 177 2.11 1.33 3.69
N PHE A 178 2.18 0.22 4.42
CA PHE A 178 1.14 -0.81 4.41
C PHE A 178 0.71 -1.12 5.85
N TYR A 179 -0.58 -0.92 6.14
CA TYR A 179 -1.11 -0.92 7.49
C TYR A 179 -2.17 -2.01 7.69
N SER A 180 -1.96 -2.79 8.73
CA SER A 180 -2.92 -3.73 9.30
C SER A 180 -2.89 -3.49 10.81
N LEU A 181 -3.61 -2.46 11.23
CA LEU A 181 -3.52 -1.90 12.57
C LEU A 181 -4.10 -2.87 13.62
N ASN A 182 -3.34 -3.09 14.68
CA ASN A 182 -3.71 -3.95 15.77
C ASN A 182 -4.07 -3.08 17.02
N PRO A 183 -5.35 -3.05 17.43
CA PRO A 183 -5.77 -2.27 18.60
C PRO A 183 -4.98 -2.60 19.88
N ASP A 184 -4.61 -3.87 20.10
CA ASP A 184 -3.85 -4.26 21.28
C ASP A 184 -2.45 -3.65 21.30
N ARG A 185 -1.78 -3.58 20.13
CA ARG A 185 -0.48 -2.91 19.98
C ARG A 185 -0.58 -1.40 20.19
N ILE A 186 -1.70 -0.80 19.78
CA ILE A 186 -1.95 0.63 19.97
C ILE A 186 -2.28 0.90 21.45
N ARG A 187 -3.00 -0.01 22.11
CA ARG A 187 -3.40 0.05 23.53
C ARG A 187 -2.20 -0.05 24.48
N ASP A 188 -1.20 -0.85 24.09
CA ASP A 188 -0.02 -1.07 24.92
C ASP A 188 0.79 0.22 25.17
N PHE A 189 1.51 0.26 26.29
CA PHE A 189 2.54 1.26 26.51
C PHE A 189 3.66 1.07 25.50
N GLN A 190 3.93 2.08 24.68
CA GLN A 190 4.84 2.03 23.56
C GLN A 190 6.23 2.58 23.92
N ALA A 191 7.29 1.92 23.47
CA ALA A 191 8.64 2.44 23.60
C ALA A 191 8.85 3.64 22.65
N PRO A 192 9.59 4.67 23.06
CA PRO A 192 9.92 5.79 22.18
C PRO A 192 10.75 5.33 20.98
N ASP A 193 10.42 5.87 19.80
CA ASP A 193 11.23 5.76 18.58
C ASP A 193 11.33 7.12 17.86
N SER A 194 11.89 7.15 16.65
CA SER A 194 12.00 8.39 15.87
C SER A 194 10.64 9.00 15.50
N GLY A 195 9.59 8.19 15.39
CA GLY A 195 8.25 8.62 14.97
C GLY A 195 8.18 9.17 13.53
N GLU A 196 9.13 8.81 12.68
CA GLU A 196 9.18 9.29 11.29
C GLU A 196 8.11 8.66 10.43
N LEU A 197 7.90 7.35 10.59
CA LEU A 197 6.89 6.56 9.87
C LEU A 197 6.14 5.66 10.84
N LEU A 198 4.84 5.53 10.62
CA LEU A 198 4.02 4.59 11.37
C LEU A 198 4.41 3.14 11.03
N VAL A 199 4.57 2.32 12.05
CA VAL A 199 4.78 0.87 11.89
C VAL A 199 3.45 0.20 11.55
N ARG A 200 3.51 -0.89 10.78
CA ARG A 200 2.36 -1.58 10.20
C ARG A 200 1.22 -1.87 11.18
N ASP A 201 1.54 -2.28 12.39
CA ASP A 201 0.57 -2.66 13.44
C ASP A 201 0.19 -1.51 14.39
N GLY A 202 0.78 -0.32 14.21
CA GLY A 202 0.54 0.85 15.06
C GLY A 202 1.33 0.86 16.37
N SER A 203 2.30 -0.03 16.56
CA SER A 203 3.07 -0.16 17.81
C SER A 203 3.96 1.05 18.16
N ASN A 204 4.09 2.03 17.27
CA ASN A 204 4.80 3.30 17.50
C ASN A 204 3.91 4.55 17.34
N LEU A 205 2.60 4.38 17.41
CA LEU A 205 1.64 5.45 17.14
C LEU A 205 1.86 6.68 18.05
N THR A 206 2.26 6.47 19.31
CA THR A 206 2.60 7.56 20.25
C THR A 206 3.76 8.41 19.72
N SER A 207 4.80 7.81 19.17
CA SER A 207 5.97 8.53 18.63
C SER A 207 5.59 9.34 17.40
N VAL A 208 4.83 8.75 16.46
CA VAL A 208 4.35 9.44 15.24
C VAL A 208 3.44 10.60 15.61
N LEU A 209 2.46 10.41 16.50
CA LEU A 209 1.55 11.46 16.92
C LEU A 209 2.28 12.60 17.65
N ARG A 210 3.31 12.28 18.44
CA ARG A 210 4.18 13.28 19.08
C ARG A 210 4.95 14.12 18.05
N GLN A 211 5.46 13.51 17.00
CA GLN A 211 6.13 14.22 15.92
C GLN A 211 5.17 15.12 15.15
N LEU A 212 3.97 14.64 14.85
CA LEU A 212 2.91 15.44 14.23
C LEU A 212 2.54 16.65 15.10
N ALA A 213 2.34 16.43 16.40
CA ALA A 213 2.01 17.53 17.34
C ALA A 213 3.09 18.61 17.40
N LYS A 214 4.36 18.25 17.19
CA LYS A 214 5.49 19.20 17.20
C LYS A 214 5.66 19.91 15.85
N ARG A 215 5.54 19.18 14.75
CA ARG A 215 5.93 19.66 13.41
C ARG A 215 4.78 20.22 12.60
N ASP A 216 3.57 19.68 12.81
CA ASP A 216 2.37 20.04 12.04
C ASP A 216 1.10 19.93 12.89
N LYS A 217 0.86 20.99 13.65
CA LYS A 217 -0.33 21.09 14.52
C LYS A 217 -1.64 21.12 13.72
N ALA A 218 -1.63 21.67 12.51
CA ALA A 218 -2.83 21.74 11.68
C ALA A 218 -3.28 20.32 11.27
N ARG A 219 -2.32 19.48 10.92
CA ARG A 219 -2.58 18.09 10.57
C ARG A 219 -3.03 17.24 11.76
N LYS A 220 -2.39 17.41 12.92
CA LYS A 220 -2.88 16.78 14.15
C LYS A 220 -4.34 17.14 14.41
N ARG A 221 -4.70 18.43 14.25
CA ARG A 221 -6.08 18.89 14.40
C ARG A 221 -7.01 18.22 13.38
N ARG A 222 -6.57 18.08 12.12
CA ARG A 222 -7.37 17.40 11.09
C ARG A 222 -7.64 15.94 11.42
N ILE A 223 -6.65 15.23 11.96
CA ILE A 223 -6.82 13.88 12.49
C ILE A 223 -7.86 13.86 13.62
N GLU A 224 -7.81 14.80 14.55
CA GLU A 224 -8.77 14.90 15.67
C GLU A 224 -10.18 15.24 15.20
N GLU A 225 -10.35 16.08 14.18
CA GLU A 225 -11.65 16.39 13.55
C GLU A 225 -12.29 15.13 12.96
N TYR A 226 -11.54 14.36 12.18
CA TYR A 226 -12.04 13.09 11.65
C TYR A 226 -12.30 12.07 12.75
N LEU A 227 -11.42 11.98 13.75
CA LEU A 227 -11.62 11.07 14.86
C LEU A 227 -12.91 11.39 15.62
N SER A 228 -13.21 12.66 15.85
CA SER A 228 -14.46 13.12 16.49
C SER A 228 -15.70 12.76 15.64
N SER A 229 -15.58 12.82 14.31
CA SER A 229 -16.67 12.45 13.39
C SER A 229 -16.89 10.92 13.35
N ILE A 230 -15.82 10.12 13.46
CA ILE A 230 -15.88 8.66 13.45
C ILE A 230 -16.31 8.11 14.81
N VAL A 231 -15.86 8.74 15.90
CA VAL A 231 -16.09 8.30 17.29
C VAL A 231 -16.73 9.45 18.08
N PRO A 232 -18.08 9.55 18.07
CA PRO A 232 -18.78 10.62 18.78
C PRO A 232 -18.39 10.71 20.25
N GLY A 233 -18.17 11.94 20.73
CA GLY A 233 -17.75 12.23 22.09
C GLY A 233 -16.24 12.27 22.31
N VAL A 234 -15.41 11.76 21.38
CA VAL A 234 -13.96 11.94 21.45
C VAL A 234 -13.60 13.28 20.80
N SER A 235 -13.05 14.21 21.56
CA SER A 235 -12.69 15.56 21.09
C SER A 235 -11.21 15.74 20.80
N GLY A 236 -10.37 14.75 21.08
CA GLY A 236 -8.95 14.80 20.76
C GLY A 236 -8.11 13.73 21.44
N VAL A 237 -6.84 13.70 21.08
CA VAL A 237 -5.86 12.71 21.58
C VAL A 237 -4.49 13.36 21.78
N ASP A 238 -3.86 13.05 22.90
CA ASP A 238 -2.51 13.49 23.23
C ASP A 238 -1.62 12.29 23.59
N VAL A 239 -0.31 12.54 23.64
CA VAL A 239 0.65 11.53 24.11
C VAL A 239 1.02 11.83 25.54
N LYS A 240 0.85 10.83 26.41
CA LYS A 240 1.22 10.89 27.82
C LYS A 240 2.47 10.06 28.09
N ASP A 241 3.49 10.71 28.66
CA ASP A 241 4.70 10.01 29.09
C ASP A 241 4.45 9.24 30.38
N VAL A 242 4.87 7.98 30.37
CA VAL A 242 4.90 7.06 31.52
C VAL A 242 6.26 6.35 31.47
N PRO A 243 7.34 7.02 31.91
CA PRO A 243 8.70 6.51 31.71
C PRO A 243 8.89 5.06 32.16
N PRO A 244 9.62 4.22 31.36
CA PRO A 244 10.37 4.58 30.15
C PRO A 244 9.53 4.56 28.84
N LYS A 245 8.23 4.44 28.91
CA LYS A 245 7.29 4.31 27.78
C LYS A 245 6.36 5.53 27.67
N ALA A 246 5.46 5.49 26.71
CA ALA A 246 4.39 6.44 26.51
C ALA A 246 3.07 5.74 26.16
N THR A 247 1.95 6.40 26.37
CA THR A 247 0.61 5.94 25.97
C THR A 247 -0.19 7.08 25.37
N LEU A 248 -1.32 6.76 24.74
CA LEU A 248 -2.28 7.75 24.26
C LEU A 248 -3.26 8.13 25.37
N GLU A 249 -3.60 9.41 25.45
CA GLU A 249 -4.59 9.98 26.35
C GLU A 249 -5.66 10.68 25.51
N PHE A 250 -6.89 10.15 25.53
CA PHE A 250 -8.03 10.65 24.79
C PHE A 250 -8.83 11.63 25.63
N ARG A 251 -9.25 12.74 25.04
CA ARG A 251 -10.23 13.67 25.61
C ARG A 251 -11.62 13.26 25.17
N GLN A 252 -12.51 12.99 26.10
CA GLN A 252 -13.87 12.53 25.82
C GLN A 252 -14.89 13.36 26.59
N GLU A 253 -15.92 13.79 25.91
CA GLU A 253 -17.07 14.47 26.53
C GLU A 253 -17.83 13.47 27.40
N VAL A 254 -18.16 13.89 28.61
CA VAL A 254 -18.91 13.09 29.57
C VAL A 254 -20.12 13.90 30.05
N ALA A 255 -21.30 13.29 30.00
CA ALA A 255 -22.53 13.95 30.44
C ALA A 255 -22.42 14.50 31.86
N GLY A 256 -22.81 15.77 32.04
CA GLY A 256 -22.74 16.46 33.32
C GLY A 256 -21.40 17.06 33.71
N SER A 257 -20.39 16.98 32.85
CA SER A 257 -19.10 17.66 33.01
C SER A 257 -18.96 18.81 32.03
N SER A 258 -18.43 19.94 32.48
CA SER A 258 -18.10 21.11 31.61
C SER A 258 -16.82 20.89 30.84
N ASP A 259 -15.92 20.04 31.34
CA ASP A 259 -14.62 19.75 30.72
C ASP A 259 -14.53 18.29 30.27
N PRO A 260 -13.85 18.01 29.15
CA PRO A 260 -13.65 16.64 28.71
C PRO A 260 -12.82 15.83 29.71
N TRP A 261 -13.24 14.62 29.95
CA TRP A 261 -12.46 13.68 30.76
C TRP A 261 -11.33 13.08 29.94
N ARG A 262 -10.30 12.61 30.62
CA ARG A 262 -9.11 12.03 30.02
C ARG A 262 -9.06 10.53 30.30
N PHE A 263 -8.97 9.75 29.20
CA PHE A 263 -8.90 8.30 29.27
C PHE A 263 -7.65 7.80 28.55
N PHE A 264 -6.94 6.86 29.14
CA PHE A 264 -5.82 6.21 28.46
C PHE A 264 -6.31 5.22 27.41
N ALA A 265 -5.43 4.90 26.44
CA ALA A 265 -5.71 3.93 25.37
C ALA A 265 -6.27 2.60 25.90
N GLY A 266 -5.87 2.17 27.10
CA GLY A 266 -6.39 0.97 27.77
C GLY A 266 -7.91 0.96 27.99
N ASN A 267 -8.55 2.13 28.05
CA ASN A 267 -9.98 2.29 28.26
C ASN A 267 -10.77 2.50 26.95
N MET A 268 -10.08 2.57 25.80
CA MET A 268 -10.71 2.86 24.52
C MET A 268 -11.10 1.58 23.79
N SER A 269 -12.18 1.68 23.00
CA SER A 269 -12.63 0.58 22.15
C SER A 269 -11.63 0.28 21.02
N ASP A 270 -11.65 -0.95 20.51
CA ASP A 270 -10.83 -1.35 19.35
C ASP A 270 -11.09 -0.47 18.13
N GLY A 271 -12.37 -0.14 17.86
CA GLY A 271 -12.76 0.74 16.79
C GLY A 271 -12.15 2.15 16.91
N THR A 272 -12.12 2.72 18.13
CA THR A 272 -11.50 4.03 18.37
C THR A 272 -10.00 4.01 18.10
N LEU A 273 -9.30 3.00 18.62
CA LEU A 273 -7.85 2.85 18.44
C LEU A 273 -7.49 2.61 16.98
N ARG A 274 -8.27 1.77 16.29
CA ARG A 274 -8.08 1.47 14.87
C ARG A 274 -8.35 2.70 14.01
N ALA A 275 -9.44 3.44 14.28
CA ALA A 275 -9.75 4.69 13.57
C ALA A 275 -8.60 5.71 13.69
N LEU A 276 -8.11 5.93 14.91
CA LEU A 276 -6.95 6.81 15.11
C LEU A 276 -5.72 6.35 14.30
N GLY A 277 -5.40 5.06 14.36
CA GLY A 277 -4.27 4.51 13.62
C GLY A 277 -4.40 4.68 12.10
N ILE A 278 -5.61 4.47 11.53
CA ILE A 278 -5.92 4.70 10.11
C ILE A 278 -5.73 6.18 9.76
N LEU A 279 -6.29 7.09 10.55
CA LEU A 279 -6.16 8.52 10.31
C LEU A 279 -4.70 8.98 10.37
N VAL A 280 -3.91 8.48 11.32
CA VAL A 280 -2.47 8.76 11.37
C VAL A 280 -1.75 8.18 10.15
N ALA A 281 -2.07 6.94 9.73
CA ALA A 281 -1.50 6.35 8.52
C ALA A 281 -1.76 7.21 7.27
N LEU A 282 -2.98 7.72 7.12
CA LEU A 282 -3.39 8.56 5.99
C LEU A 282 -2.73 9.95 6.00
N PHE A 283 -2.62 10.56 7.18
CA PHE A 283 -2.23 11.96 7.27
C PHE A 283 -0.80 12.20 7.79
N GLN A 284 0.00 11.18 8.13
CA GLN A 284 1.33 11.33 8.75
C GLN A 284 2.36 12.12 7.93
N SER A 285 2.21 12.20 6.61
CA SER A 285 3.26 12.70 5.71
C SER A 285 2.84 13.76 4.71
N GLN A 286 1.63 14.32 4.79
CA GLN A 286 1.17 15.32 3.83
C GLN A 286 1.91 16.67 4.01
N GLY A 287 2.43 17.25 2.92
CA GLY A 287 2.83 18.67 2.82
C GLY A 287 4.02 19.13 3.66
N SER A 288 4.91 18.27 4.13
CA SER A 288 6.03 18.68 4.95
C SER A 288 7.39 18.34 4.32
N ALA A 289 8.47 18.96 4.85
CA ALA A 289 9.86 18.61 4.56
C ALA A 289 10.25 17.18 5.00
N ILE A 290 9.32 16.42 5.61
CA ILE A 290 9.49 15.01 5.91
C ILE A 290 9.28 14.22 4.63
N PRO A 291 10.05 13.16 4.40
CA PRO A 291 9.86 12.28 3.27
C PRO A 291 8.42 11.78 3.21
N SER A 292 7.70 12.13 2.17
CA SER A 292 6.31 11.73 2.00
C SER A 292 6.20 10.21 1.80
N VAL A 293 5.17 9.60 2.38
CA VAL A 293 4.71 8.26 2.01
C VAL A 293 3.94 8.41 0.69
N PRO A 294 4.46 7.92 -0.43
CA PRO A 294 3.83 8.17 -1.73
C PRO A 294 2.57 7.32 -1.93
N LEU A 295 2.49 6.19 -1.22
CA LEU A 295 1.38 5.25 -1.29
C LEU A 295 1.09 4.66 0.10
N VAL A 296 -0.17 4.65 0.47
CA VAL A 296 -0.72 4.03 1.68
C VAL A 296 -1.64 2.88 1.29
N GLY A 297 -1.31 1.67 1.71
CA GLY A 297 -2.17 0.49 1.61
C GLY A 297 -2.81 0.17 2.97
N ILE A 298 -4.13 0.04 3.04
CA ILE A 298 -4.86 -0.27 4.27
C ILE A 298 -5.73 -1.50 4.08
N GLU A 299 -5.59 -2.47 4.98
CA GLU A 299 -6.43 -3.66 4.98
C GLU A 299 -7.68 -3.43 5.84
N GLU A 300 -8.86 -3.54 5.20
CA GLU A 300 -10.18 -3.54 5.84
C GLU A 300 -10.36 -2.43 6.90
N PRO A 301 -10.25 -1.14 6.49
CA PRO A 301 -10.29 -0.02 7.43
C PRO A 301 -11.62 0.10 8.18
N GLU A 302 -12.69 -0.44 7.65
CA GLU A 302 -14.03 -0.41 8.21
C GLU A 302 -14.24 -1.39 9.38
N VAL A 303 -13.36 -2.37 9.56
CA VAL A 303 -13.51 -3.39 10.61
C VAL A 303 -13.50 -2.75 12.00
N ALA A 304 -14.45 -3.15 12.83
CA ALA A 304 -14.72 -2.63 14.18
C ALA A 304 -15.20 -1.17 14.22
N LEU A 305 -15.51 -0.54 13.10
CA LEU A 305 -16.17 0.76 13.05
C LEU A 305 -17.70 0.61 13.04
N HIS A 306 -18.38 1.57 13.63
CA HIS A 306 -19.84 1.64 13.51
C HIS A 306 -20.24 2.00 12.07
N PRO A 307 -21.30 1.44 11.47
CA PRO A 307 -21.71 1.77 10.11
C PRO A 307 -21.85 3.27 9.82
N ALA A 308 -22.34 4.07 10.78
CA ALA A 308 -22.44 5.52 10.64
C ALA A 308 -21.09 6.22 10.47
N ALA A 309 -19.99 5.60 10.91
CA ALA A 309 -18.63 6.16 10.78
C ALA A 309 -18.02 5.97 9.38
N VAL A 310 -18.63 5.11 8.55
CA VAL A 310 -18.12 4.77 7.21
C VAL A 310 -18.06 6.00 6.31
N PHE A 311 -19.01 6.94 6.42
CA PHE A 311 -18.98 8.20 5.66
C PHE A 311 -17.75 9.04 6.00
N ALA A 312 -17.49 9.27 7.28
CA ALA A 312 -16.35 10.06 7.72
C ALA A 312 -15.01 9.36 7.37
N LEU A 313 -14.98 8.02 7.43
CA LEU A 313 -13.83 7.25 6.97
C LEU A 313 -13.59 7.45 5.46
N LEU A 314 -14.62 7.35 4.64
CA LEU A 314 -14.49 7.52 3.20
C LEU A 314 -14.05 8.94 2.83
N ASP A 315 -14.57 9.96 3.52
CA ASP A 315 -14.14 11.34 3.32
C ASP A 315 -12.67 11.54 3.70
N ALA A 316 -12.20 10.89 4.77
CA ALA A 316 -10.78 10.90 5.16
C ALA A 316 -9.90 10.20 4.09
N LEU A 317 -10.35 9.07 3.54
CA LEU A 317 -9.66 8.37 2.44
C LEU A 317 -9.59 9.24 1.17
N ARG A 318 -10.66 9.93 0.82
CA ARG A 318 -10.73 10.86 -0.32
C ARG A 318 -9.78 12.04 -0.13
N GLU A 319 -9.85 12.71 1.01
CA GLU A 319 -8.95 13.84 1.30
C GLU A 319 -7.48 13.41 1.27
N ALA A 320 -7.15 12.27 1.89
CA ALA A 320 -5.79 11.75 1.86
C ALA A 320 -5.33 11.45 0.43
N SER A 321 -6.24 10.94 -0.43
CA SER A 321 -5.92 10.59 -1.81
C SER A 321 -5.59 11.78 -2.71
N GLU A 322 -5.87 13.01 -2.27
CA GLU A 322 -5.47 14.23 -2.99
C GLU A 322 -3.94 14.48 -2.96
N SER A 323 -3.22 13.84 -2.06
CA SER A 323 -1.78 14.06 -1.88
C SER A 323 -0.96 12.78 -1.75
N THR A 324 -1.59 11.66 -1.38
CA THR A 324 -0.95 10.36 -1.17
C THR A 324 -1.82 9.30 -1.83
N GLN A 325 -1.26 8.48 -2.70
CA GLN A 325 -2.04 7.38 -3.30
C GLN A 325 -2.53 6.41 -2.23
N VAL A 326 -3.82 6.06 -2.26
CA VAL A 326 -4.45 5.18 -1.27
C VAL A 326 -5.01 3.94 -1.93
N ILE A 327 -4.63 2.76 -1.43
CA ILE A 327 -5.17 1.47 -1.84
C ILE A 327 -5.83 0.81 -0.63
N VAL A 328 -7.09 0.47 -0.75
CA VAL A 328 -7.90 -0.11 0.34
C VAL A 328 -8.38 -1.49 -0.07
N THR A 329 -8.22 -2.48 0.81
CA THR A 329 -8.96 -3.74 0.67
C THR A 329 -10.23 -3.68 1.49
N THR A 330 -11.35 -4.09 0.92
CA THR A 330 -12.63 -4.14 1.64
C THR A 330 -13.49 -5.32 1.20
N HIS A 331 -14.31 -5.78 2.10
CA HIS A 331 -15.43 -6.68 1.84
C HIS A 331 -16.75 -6.10 2.40
N SER A 332 -16.74 -4.80 2.78
CA SER A 332 -17.91 -4.11 3.34
C SER A 332 -18.81 -3.54 2.25
N PRO A 333 -20.04 -4.03 2.14
CA PRO A 333 -21.04 -3.41 1.27
C PRO A 333 -21.34 -1.96 1.66
N ASP A 334 -21.34 -1.65 2.96
CA ASP A 334 -21.68 -0.31 3.46
C ASP A 334 -20.65 0.74 3.03
N LEU A 335 -19.36 0.37 2.97
CA LEU A 335 -18.31 1.25 2.43
C LEU A 335 -18.49 1.45 0.93
N LEU A 336 -18.84 0.40 0.20
CA LEU A 336 -19.04 0.44 -1.24
C LEU A 336 -20.30 1.19 -1.67
N ASP A 337 -21.37 1.14 -0.87
CA ASP A 337 -22.60 1.87 -1.13
C ASP A 337 -22.39 3.41 -1.10
N GLN A 338 -21.29 3.86 -0.48
CA GLN A 338 -20.89 5.26 -0.44
C GLN A 338 -19.80 5.60 -1.47
N ALA A 339 -19.21 4.61 -2.13
CA ALA A 339 -18.18 4.81 -3.14
C ALA A 339 -18.80 5.30 -4.46
N ASP A 340 -18.13 6.26 -5.10
CA ASP A 340 -18.49 6.76 -6.43
C ASP A 340 -17.56 6.14 -7.49
N MET A 341 -18.07 5.20 -8.27
CA MET A 341 -17.30 4.50 -9.32
C MET A 341 -16.75 5.41 -10.43
N ASN A 342 -17.19 6.67 -10.50
CA ASN A 342 -16.61 7.65 -11.42
C ASN A 342 -15.35 8.31 -10.84
N ARG A 343 -15.29 8.44 -9.52
CA ARG A 343 -14.18 9.07 -8.80
C ARG A 343 -13.15 8.07 -8.32
N GLU A 344 -13.60 6.96 -7.72
CA GLU A 344 -12.77 5.90 -7.18
C GLU A 344 -12.65 4.74 -8.19
N LEU A 345 -11.52 4.04 -8.16
CA LEU A 345 -11.35 2.82 -8.93
C LEU A 345 -11.73 1.61 -8.09
N LEU A 346 -12.72 0.84 -8.54
CA LEU A 346 -13.07 -0.43 -7.94
C LEU A 346 -12.46 -1.58 -8.77
N LEU A 347 -11.53 -2.31 -8.16
CA LEU A 347 -10.97 -3.55 -8.70
C LEU A 347 -11.67 -4.73 -8.02
N ALA A 348 -12.45 -5.47 -8.78
CA ALA A 348 -13.04 -6.72 -8.32
C ALA A 348 -11.96 -7.79 -8.21
N VAL A 349 -11.90 -8.47 -7.08
CA VAL A 349 -10.95 -9.55 -6.78
C VAL A 349 -11.74 -10.83 -6.51
N TYR A 350 -11.52 -11.82 -7.35
CA TYR A 350 -12.23 -13.08 -7.29
C TYR A 350 -11.26 -14.26 -7.35
N ALA A 351 -11.53 -15.31 -6.58
CA ALA A 351 -10.74 -16.53 -6.60
C ALA A 351 -11.51 -17.65 -7.33
N GLU A 352 -10.91 -18.16 -8.39
CA GLU A 352 -11.42 -19.33 -9.10
C GLU A 352 -10.37 -20.44 -9.09
N LYS A 353 -10.75 -21.62 -8.58
CA LYS A 353 -9.88 -22.81 -8.52
C LYS A 353 -8.48 -22.50 -7.91
N GLY A 354 -8.44 -21.64 -6.89
CA GLY A 354 -7.19 -21.24 -6.23
C GLY A 354 -6.33 -20.23 -7.00
N ALA A 355 -6.88 -19.64 -8.08
CA ALA A 355 -6.26 -18.55 -8.82
C ALA A 355 -7.01 -17.24 -8.58
N THR A 356 -6.31 -16.21 -8.17
CA THR A 356 -6.86 -14.87 -8.02
C THR A 356 -6.96 -14.18 -9.38
N GLN A 357 -8.13 -13.66 -9.70
CA GLN A 357 -8.42 -12.76 -10.81
C GLN A 357 -8.62 -11.35 -10.26
N ILE A 358 -8.00 -10.36 -10.89
CA ILE A 358 -8.12 -8.94 -10.51
C ILE A 358 -8.32 -8.13 -11.79
N ALA A 359 -9.41 -7.39 -11.85
CA ALA A 359 -9.68 -6.41 -12.90
C ALA A 359 -10.69 -5.39 -12.41
N GLN A 360 -10.95 -4.36 -13.20
CA GLN A 360 -12.10 -3.48 -12.97
C GLN A 360 -13.39 -4.32 -12.95
N VAL A 361 -14.40 -3.81 -12.26
CA VAL A 361 -15.75 -4.41 -12.24
C VAL A 361 -16.25 -4.52 -13.68
N ASP A 362 -16.92 -5.62 -14.00
CA ASP A 362 -17.45 -5.91 -15.34
C ASP A 362 -18.43 -4.83 -15.84
N GLU A 363 -18.59 -4.75 -17.16
CA GLU A 363 -19.38 -3.70 -17.82
C GLU A 363 -20.86 -3.73 -17.41
N ALA A 364 -21.44 -4.93 -17.28
CA ALA A 364 -22.85 -5.09 -16.92
C ALA A 364 -23.12 -4.56 -15.50
N SER A 365 -22.25 -4.87 -14.56
CA SER A 365 -22.33 -4.35 -13.19
C SER A 365 -22.16 -2.82 -13.14
N ARG A 366 -21.20 -2.28 -13.90
CA ARG A 366 -21.00 -0.81 -14.00
C ARG A 366 -22.20 -0.10 -14.60
N GLU A 367 -22.82 -0.66 -15.63
CA GLU A 367 -24.07 -0.12 -16.21
C GLU A 367 -25.25 -0.20 -15.23
N ALA A 368 -25.40 -1.30 -14.52
CA ALA A 368 -26.45 -1.46 -13.53
C ALA A 368 -26.36 -0.42 -12.40
N VAL A 369 -25.13 -0.16 -11.92
CA VAL A 369 -24.87 0.90 -10.94
C VAL A 369 -25.12 2.29 -11.56
N GLY A 370 -24.61 2.54 -12.75
CA GLY A 370 -24.79 3.84 -13.45
C GLY A 370 -26.23 4.18 -13.75
N LYS A 371 -27.10 3.18 -13.94
CA LYS A 371 -28.55 3.32 -14.11
C LYS A 371 -29.33 3.36 -12.78
N GLY A 372 -28.64 3.26 -11.63
CA GLY A 372 -29.28 3.25 -10.31
C GLY A 372 -30.13 2.00 -10.02
N LEU A 373 -29.89 0.88 -10.74
CA LEU A 373 -30.61 -0.37 -10.52
C LEU A 373 -30.09 -1.13 -9.30
N TYR A 374 -28.78 -1.01 -9.04
CA TYR A 374 -28.09 -1.60 -7.89
C TYR A 374 -27.02 -0.64 -7.38
N THR A 375 -26.67 -0.74 -6.10
CA THR A 375 -25.47 -0.16 -5.57
C THR A 375 -24.29 -1.14 -5.68
N PRO A 376 -23.03 -0.69 -5.63
CA PRO A 376 -21.88 -1.59 -5.60
C PRO A 376 -21.91 -2.54 -4.41
N GLY A 377 -22.40 -2.10 -3.24
CA GLY A 377 -22.55 -2.93 -2.06
C GLY A 377 -23.64 -3.99 -2.21
N GLU A 378 -24.78 -3.69 -2.88
CA GLU A 378 -25.78 -4.67 -3.21
C GLU A 378 -25.23 -5.76 -4.13
N LEU A 379 -24.49 -5.39 -5.17
CA LEU A 379 -23.84 -6.35 -6.07
C LEU A 379 -22.84 -7.23 -5.32
N LEU A 380 -22.11 -6.67 -4.34
CA LEU A 380 -21.22 -7.45 -3.50
C LEU A 380 -21.98 -8.44 -2.61
N ARG A 381 -23.11 -8.05 -1.99
CA ARG A 381 -23.97 -8.93 -1.19
C ARG A 381 -24.56 -10.09 -2.01
N LEU A 382 -24.84 -9.84 -3.28
CA LEU A 382 -25.37 -10.84 -4.22
C LEU A 382 -24.27 -11.71 -4.86
N ASP A 383 -22.99 -11.50 -4.49
CA ASP A 383 -21.82 -12.14 -5.12
C ASP A 383 -21.78 -11.93 -6.65
N GLN A 384 -22.21 -10.75 -7.11
CA GLN A 384 -22.26 -10.38 -8.53
C GLN A 384 -21.20 -9.36 -8.92
N LEU A 385 -20.44 -8.84 -7.98
CA LEU A 385 -19.34 -7.91 -8.27
C LEU A 385 -18.12 -8.69 -8.80
N ARG A 386 -18.05 -8.87 -10.12
CA ARG A 386 -17.04 -9.71 -10.78
C ARG A 386 -16.00 -8.88 -11.54
N PRO A 387 -14.78 -9.43 -11.71
CA PRO A 387 -13.79 -8.82 -12.59
C PRO A 387 -14.22 -8.92 -14.05
N ASP A 388 -13.97 -7.85 -14.81
CA ASP A 388 -14.13 -7.87 -16.27
C ASP A 388 -13.14 -8.87 -16.89
N ILE A 389 -13.68 -9.93 -17.53
CA ILE A 389 -12.88 -11.03 -18.08
C ILE A 389 -11.95 -10.56 -19.22
N LYS A 390 -12.39 -9.58 -20.03
CA LYS A 390 -11.59 -9.05 -21.14
C LYS A 390 -10.40 -8.25 -20.60
N LEU A 391 -10.66 -7.37 -19.63
CA LEU A 391 -9.60 -6.58 -18.97
C LEU A 391 -8.64 -7.47 -18.18
N PHE A 392 -9.15 -8.46 -17.46
CA PHE A 392 -8.33 -9.46 -16.79
C PHE A 392 -7.44 -10.20 -17.80
N GLY A 393 -8.01 -10.71 -18.91
CA GLY A 393 -7.27 -11.41 -19.96
C GLY A 393 -6.21 -10.53 -20.64
N ALA A 394 -6.47 -9.23 -20.82
CA ALA A 394 -5.49 -8.27 -21.31
C ALA A 394 -4.37 -8.05 -20.28
N GLY A 395 -4.72 -7.85 -19.01
CA GLY A 395 -3.77 -7.66 -17.92
C GLY A 395 -2.81 -8.84 -17.73
N THR A 396 -3.29 -10.07 -17.89
CA THR A 396 -2.45 -11.26 -17.76
C THR A 396 -1.38 -11.37 -18.85
N LYS A 397 -1.56 -10.72 -20.00
CA LYS A 397 -0.62 -10.70 -21.13
C LYS A 397 0.46 -9.62 -21.01
N LEU A 398 0.32 -8.67 -20.10
CA LEU A 398 1.31 -7.61 -19.94
C LEU A 398 2.69 -8.20 -19.62
N PRO A 399 3.76 -7.68 -20.26
CA PRO A 399 5.12 -8.14 -20.01
C PRO A 399 5.56 -7.77 -18.59
N LEU A 400 6.35 -8.65 -17.98
CA LEU A 400 6.99 -8.37 -16.70
C LEU A 400 8.24 -7.48 -16.90
N LEU A 401 9.01 -7.76 -17.94
CA LEU A 401 10.29 -7.11 -18.23
C LEU A 401 10.27 -6.57 -19.66
N ASP A 402 10.92 -5.43 -19.88
CA ASP A 402 11.10 -4.89 -21.22
C ASP A 402 12.16 -5.74 -21.98
N GLY A 403 11.78 -6.33 -23.10
CA GLY A 403 12.70 -7.12 -23.91
C GLY A 403 12.90 -8.59 -23.50
N ALA A 404 12.13 -9.10 -22.58
CA ALA A 404 12.05 -10.53 -22.31
C ALA A 404 11.11 -11.23 -23.31
N GLY A 405 11.45 -11.15 -24.58
CA GLY A 405 11.14 -12.15 -25.59
C GLY A 405 12.34 -13.10 -25.63
N LEU A 406 12.40 -14.05 -24.73
CA LEU A 406 13.17 -15.31 -24.83
C LEU A 406 12.73 -16.21 -23.68
#